data_0affd5d07fcf8050e020e609d75b0ebb
#
_entry.id   0affd5d07fcf8050e020e609d75b0ebb
#
_cell.length_a   1.000
_cell.length_b   1.000
_cell.length_c   1.000
_cell.angle_alpha   90.00
_cell.angle_beta   90.00
_cell.angle_gamma   90.00
#
_symmetry.space_group_name_H-M   'P 1'
#
loop_
_entity.id
_entity.type
_entity.pdbx_description
1 polymer ?
#
loop_
_entity_poly.entity_id
_entity_poly.type
_entity_poly.pdbx_seq_one_letter_code
_entity_poly.pdbx_strand_id
1 'polypeptide(L)'
;MVEWVREFFHHLFPVMATYVLFAVGKQYLKGIWNFVRYGEATMDTLIGMCTLVAFVYSFAIGAFEEVLAPYVDVMAHYFDVTIVVIGLVYLGKYLEAKSKLQTGDAIQKLLGLQAKTAIIEKDGKEIEVGIDQIQK
;
A
#
# COMPACT_ATOMS: atom_id res chain seq x y z
N MET A 1 -31.75 22.54 -0.38
CA MET A 1 -30.90 21.70 -1.28
C MET A 1 -29.64 21.20 -0.58
N VAL A 2 -29.06 21.97 0.34
CA VAL A 2 -27.81 21.62 1.03
C VAL A 2 -28.01 20.53 2.12
N GLU A 3 -29.14 20.50 2.81
CA GLU A 3 -29.39 19.53 3.89
C GLU A 3 -29.51 18.09 3.38
N TRP A 4 -30.24 17.88 2.29
CA TRP A 4 -30.38 16.57 1.67
C TRP A 4 -29.03 15.98 1.21
N VAL A 5 -28.15 16.82 0.68
CA VAL A 5 -26.80 16.42 0.28
C VAL A 5 -25.96 16.05 1.50
N ARG A 6 -26.09 16.80 2.61
CA ARG A 6 -25.40 16.51 3.86
C ARG A 6 -25.86 15.19 4.49
N GLU A 7 -27.14 14.93 4.54
CA GLU A 7 -27.69 13.67 5.03
C GLU A 7 -27.25 12.48 4.18
N PHE A 8 -27.23 12.62 2.86
CA PHE A 8 -26.74 11.59 1.96
C PHE A 8 -25.28 11.23 2.24
N PHE A 9 -24.40 12.21 2.36
CA PHE A 9 -23.00 11.98 2.68
C PHE A 9 -22.80 11.43 4.09
N HIS A 10 -23.59 11.83 5.05
CA HIS A 10 -23.54 11.32 6.44
C HIS A 10 -23.76 9.80 6.51
N HIS A 11 -24.64 9.26 5.70
CA HIS A 11 -24.88 7.82 5.60
C HIS A 11 -23.90 7.11 4.67
N LEU A 12 -23.39 7.82 3.66
CA LEU A 12 -22.46 7.25 2.69
C LEU A 12 -21.05 7.04 3.26
N PHE A 13 -20.52 7.99 4.04
CA PHE A 13 -19.17 7.92 4.59
C PHE A 13 -18.89 6.69 5.45
N PRO A 14 -19.76 6.28 6.40
CA PRO A 14 -19.55 5.07 7.18
C PRO A 14 -19.46 3.81 6.32
N VAL A 15 -20.32 3.71 5.30
CA VAL A 15 -20.35 2.57 4.38
C VAL A 15 -19.08 2.53 3.53
N MET A 16 -18.68 3.67 2.97
CA MET A 16 -17.44 3.79 2.19
C MET A 16 -16.20 3.52 3.05
N ALA A 17 -16.15 4.07 4.26
CA ALA A 17 -15.04 3.84 5.17
C ALA A 17 -14.91 2.37 5.55
N THR A 18 -16.02 1.69 5.80
CA THR A 18 -16.06 0.25 6.07
C THR A 18 -15.52 -0.53 4.87
N TYR A 19 -16.00 -0.23 3.67
CA TYR A 19 -15.52 -0.89 2.46
C TYR A 19 -14.03 -0.66 2.23
N VAL A 20 -13.57 0.58 2.31
CA VAL A 20 -12.15 0.94 2.12
C VAL A 20 -11.27 0.26 3.17
N LEU A 21 -11.68 0.25 4.44
CA LEU A 21 -10.91 -0.37 5.51
C LEU A 21 -10.78 -1.89 5.33
N PHE A 22 -11.86 -2.59 5.02
CA PHE A 22 -11.88 -4.05 4.95
C PHE A 22 -11.49 -4.62 3.57
N ALA A 23 -11.77 -3.91 2.48
CA ALA A 23 -11.41 -4.36 1.14
C ALA A 23 -10.01 -3.92 0.75
N VAL A 24 -9.73 -2.61 0.80
CA VAL A 24 -8.45 -2.02 0.40
C VAL A 24 -7.43 -2.06 1.54
N GLY A 25 -7.87 -1.76 2.75
CA GLY A 25 -7.04 -1.70 3.96
C GLY A 25 -6.66 -3.05 4.56
N LYS A 26 -7.08 -4.17 3.99
CA LYS A 26 -6.83 -5.53 4.50
C LYS A 26 -5.36 -5.82 4.79
N GLN A 27 -4.44 -5.30 3.99
CA GLN A 27 -2.99 -5.46 4.21
C GLN A 27 -2.52 -4.76 5.49
N TYR A 28 -3.09 -3.60 5.81
CA TYR A 28 -2.77 -2.83 7.02
C TYR A 28 -3.33 -3.49 8.27
N LEU A 29 -4.54 -4.09 8.17
CA LEU A 29 -5.12 -4.89 9.25
C LEU A 29 -4.28 -6.15 9.53
N LYS A 30 -3.72 -6.78 8.50
CA LYS A 30 -2.75 -7.88 8.66
C LYS A 30 -1.47 -7.40 9.36
N GLY A 31 -1.01 -6.17 9.10
CA GLY A 31 0.11 -5.55 9.79
C GLY A 31 -0.14 -5.45 11.31
N ILE A 32 -1.34 -5.03 11.73
CA ILE A 32 -1.74 -5.01 13.14
C ILE A 32 -1.73 -6.43 13.73
N TRP A 33 -2.31 -7.39 13.02
CA TRP A 33 -2.35 -8.79 13.48
C TRP A 33 -0.95 -9.37 13.67
N ASN A 34 -0.04 -9.12 12.74
CA ASN A 34 1.35 -9.56 12.84
C ASN A 34 2.07 -8.89 14.01
N PHE A 35 1.82 -7.59 14.25
CA PHE A 35 2.36 -6.89 15.41
C PHE A 35 1.91 -7.51 16.73
N VAL A 36 0.61 -7.78 16.88
CA VAL A 36 0.05 -8.38 18.10
C VAL A 36 0.58 -9.80 18.32
N ARG A 37 0.80 -10.55 17.23
CA ARG A 37 1.20 -11.97 17.32
C ARG A 37 2.71 -12.19 17.41
N TYR A 38 3.48 -11.39 16.70
CA TYR A 38 4.93 -11.57 16.53
C TYR A 38 5.76 -10.40 17.09
N GLY A 39 5.14 -9.29 17.47
CA GLY A 39 5.82 -8.10 17.95
C GLY A 39 6.53 -7.28 16.86
N GLU A 40 6.31 -7.60 15.58
CA GLU A 40 6.93 -6.91 14.46
C GLU A 40 6.11 -5.66 14.05
N ALA A 41 6.62 -4.49 14.43
CA ALA A 41 6.03 -3.22 14.00
C ALA A 41 6.58 -2.80 12.63
N THR A 42 5.70 -2.61 11.67
CA THR A 42 6.01 -2.12 10.32
C THR A 42 5.27 -0.82 10.05
N MET A 43 5.62 -0.12 8.96
CA MET A 43 4.88 1.05 8.52
C MET A 43 3.39 0.71 8.29
N ASP A 44 3.09 -0.48 7.76
CA ASP A 44 1.71 -0.94 7.56
C ASP A 44 0.96 -1.11 8.89
N THR A 45 1.66 -1.51 9.97
CA THR A 45 1.10 -1.60 11.32
C THR A 45 0.64 -0.23 11.83
N LEU A 46 1.48 0.80 11.68
CA LEU A 46 1.16 2.16 12.14
C LEU A 46 -0.03 2.74 11.36
N ILE A 47 -0.04 2.59 10.04
CA ILE A 47 -1.16 3.04 9.20
C ILE A 47 -2.44 2.30 9.58
N GLY A 48 -2.37 0.98 9.78
CA GLY A 48 -3.50 0.17 10.21
C GLY A 48 -4.05 0.62 11.56
N MET A 49 -3.19 0.86 12.54
CA MET A 49 -3.61 1.34 13.87
C MET A 49 -4.30 2.69 13.80
N CYS A 50 -3.70 3.67 13.10
CA CYS A 50 -4.30 5.00 12.96
C CYS A 50 -5.67 4.96 12.29
N THR A 51 -5.79 4.22 11.19
CA THR A 51 -7.05 4.12 10.44
C THR A 51 -8.11 3.33 11.20
N LEU A 52 -7.71 2.28 11.92
CA LEU A 52 -8.62 1.49 12.75
C LEU A 52 -9.15 2.31 13.93
N VAL A 53 -8.28 3.06 14.62
CA VAL A 53 -8.68 3.94 15.73
C VAL A 53 -9.63 5.03 15.24
N ALA A 54 -9.31 5.70 14.12
CA ALA A 54 -10.18 6.72 13.52
C ALA A 54 -11.56 6.14 13.15
N PHE A 55 -11.59 4.94 12.58
CA PHE A 55 -12.82 4.24 12.21
C PHE A 55 -13.67 3.86 13.45
N VAL A 56 -13.05 3.22 14.45
CA VAL A 56 -13.73 2.79 15.68
C VAL A 56 -14.25 4.01 16.46
N TYR A 57 -13.46 5.07 16.55
CA TYR A 57 -13.87 6.33 17.20
C TYR A 57 -15.09 6.94 16.51
N SER A 58 -15.07 7.07 15.18
CA SER A 58 -16.17 7.62 14.41
C SER A 58 -17.43 6.76 14.50
N PHE A 59 -17.25 5.44 14.50
CA PHE A 59 -18.35 4.50 14.67
C PHE A 59 -18.98 4.59 16.06
N ALA A 60 -18.15 4.69 17.11
CA ALA A 60 -18.61 4.82 18.49
C ALA A 60 -19.39 6.13 18.69
N ILE A 61 -18.92 7.27 18.14
CA ILE A 61 -19.64 8.54 18.19
C ILE A 61 -20.98 8.42 17.48
N GLY A 62 -21.02 7.85 16.27
CA GLY A 62 -22.27 7.69 15.53
C GLY A 62 -23.26 6.73 16.19
N ALA A 63 -22.78 5.68 16.86
CA ALA A 63 -23.63 4.71 17.55
C ALA A 63 -24.17 5.21 18.90
N PHE A 64 -23.43 6.08 19.59
CA PHE A 64 -23.74 6.58 20.93
C PHE A 64 -23.90 8.10 20.96
N GLU A 65 -24.36 8.70 19.87
CA GLU A 65 -24.50 10.15 19.71
C GLU A 65 -25.27 10.79 20.86
N GLU A 66 -26.42 10.23 21.24
CA GLU A 66 -27.28 10.76 22.31
C GLU A 66 -26.59 10.79 23.69
N VAL A 67 -25.70 9.82 23.95
CA VAL A 67 -25.00 9.70 25.22
C VAL A 67 -23.74 10.54 25.27
N LEU A 68 -23.06 10.65 24.13
CA LEU A 68 -21.76 11.31 24.01
C LEU A 68 -21.84 12.81 23.70
N ALA A 69 -22.98 13.29 23.17
CA ALA A 69 -23.19 14.69 22.82
C ALA A 69 -22.81 15.72 23.91
N PRO A 70 -23.01 15.44 25.22
CA PRO A 70 -22.62 16.38 26.28
C PRO A 70 -21.10 16.45 26.53
N TYR A 71 -20.33 15.44 26.09
CA TYR A 71 -18.91 15.27 26.43
C TYR A 71 -17.96 15.43 25.25
N VAL A 72 -18.44 15.19 24.05
CA VAL A 72 -17.63 15.16 22.82
C VAL A 72 -18.38 15.87 21.69
N ASP A 73 -17.62 16.52 20.81
CA ASP A 73 -18.17 17.08 19.57
C ASP A 73 -18.57 15.94 18.62
N VAL A 74 -19.86 15.62 18.61
CA VAL A 74 -20.45 14.55 17.77
C VAL A 74 -20.42 14.86 16.28
N MET A 75 -20.11 16.12 15.90
CA MET A 75 -19.93 16.50 14.50
C MET A 75 -18.54 16.10 13.96
N ALA A 76 -17.59 15.77 14.84
CA ALA A 76 -16.24 15.38 14.45
C ALA A 76 -16.16 13.90 14.06
N HIS A 77 -16.68 13.55 12.89
CA HIS A 77 -16.54 12.22 12.31
C HIS A 77 -15.24 12.13 11.51
N TYR A 78 -14.44 11.10 11.78
CA TYR A 78 -13.14 10.87 11.14
C TYR A 78 -13.17 9.74 10.08
N PHE A 79 -14.34 9.46 9.50
CA PHE A 79 -14.47 8.47 8.41
C PHE A 79 -13.71 8.91 7.16
N ASP A 80 -13.70 10.21 6.87
CA ASP A 80 -12.95 10.82 5.79
C ASP A 80 -11.45 10.59 5.95
N VAL A 81 -10.93 10.72 7.17
CA VAL A 81 -9.52 10.45 7.49
C VAL A 81 -9.16 9.01 7.14
N THR A 82 -9.99 8.04 7.51
CA THR A 82 -9.78 6.63 7.17
C THR A 82 -9.69 6.42 5.66
N ILE A 83 -10.62 7.00 4.90
CA ILE A 83 -10.67 6.88 3.44
C ILE A 83 -9.46 7.52 2.79
N VAL A 84 -9.15 8.77 3.18
CA VAL A 84 -8.06 9.56 2.58
C VAL A 84 -6.71 8.92 2.89
N VAL A 85 -6.45 8.52 4.13
CA VAL A 85 -5.16 7.93 4.52
C VAL A 85 -4.93 6.62 3.78
N ILE A 86 -5.90 5.71 3.77
CA ILE A 86 -5.77 4.43 3.05
C ILE A 86 -5.59 4.69 1.55
N GLY A 87 -6.36 5.60 0.96
CA GLY A 87 -6.27 5.94 -0.46
C GLY A 87 -4.90 6.50 -0.86
N LEU A 88 -4.38 7.47 -0.10
CA LEU A 88 -3.08 8.08 -0.37
C LEU A 88 -1.92 7.09 -0.18
N VAL A 89 -1.96 6.28 0.85
CA VAL A 89 -0.93 5.27 1.08
C VAL A 89 -0.96 4.19 -0.01
N TYR A 90 -2.15 3.77 -0.42
CA TYR A 90 -2.29 2.82 -1.52
C TYR A 90 -1.76 3.39 -2.84
N LEU A 91 -2.05 4.66 -3.12
CA LEU A 91 -1.48 5.37 -4.27
C LEU A 91 0.05 5.42 -4.19
N GLY A 92 0.61 5.74 -3.02
CA GLY A 92 2.06 5.76 -2.79
C GLY A 92 2.70 4.41 -3.07
N LYS A 93 2.12 3.32 -2.58
CA LYS A 93 2.58 1.95 -2.85
C LYS A 93 2.48 1.57 -4.34
N TYR A 94 1.43 2.00 -5.01
CA TYR A 94 1.31 1.81 -6.46
C TYR A 94 2.43 2.51 -7.22
N LEU A 95 2.73 3.77 -6.90
CA LEU A 95 3.80 4.52 -7.53
C LEU A 95 5.18 3.90 -7.25
N GLU A 96 5.41 3.44 -6.02
CA GLU A 96 6.63 2.72 -5.63
C GLU A 96 6.82 1.44 -6.45
N ALA A 97 5.77 0.62 -6.55
CA ALA A 97 5.81 -0.62 -7.34
C ALA A 97 6.07 -0.34 -8.82
N LYS A 98 5.43 0.68 -9.39
CA LYS A 98 5.66 1.10 -10.78
C LYS A 98 7.11 1.56 -11.03
N SER A 99 7.68 2.33 -10.10
CA SER A 99 9.07 2.79 -10.21
C SER A 99 10.07 1.64 -10.12
N LYS A 100 9.81 0.66 -9.24
CA LYS A 100 10.64 -0.56 -9.12
C LYS A 100 10.63 -1.40 -10.40
N LEU A 101 9.48 -1.55 -11.04
CA LEU A 101 9.37 -2.27 -12.31
C LEU A 101 10.18 -1.58 -13.41
N GLN A 102 10.08 -0.27 -13.54
CA GLN A 102 10.85 0.50 -14.53
C GLN A 102 12.37 0.38 -14.32
N THR A 103 12.81 0.37 -13.06
CA THR A 103 14.25 0.18 -12.73
C THR A 103 14.69 -1.25 -13.05
N GLY A 104 13.87 -2.25 -12.74
CA GLY A 104 14.14 -3.66 -13.06
C GLY A 104 14.28 -3.89 -14.56
N ASP A 105 13.43 -3.33 -15.38
CA ASP A 105 13.49 -3.41 -16.84
C ASP A 105 14.77 -2.78 -17.41
N ALA A 106 15.21 -1.66 -16.84
CA ALA A 106 16.45 -1.01 -17.24
C ALA A 106 17.68 -1.88 -16.95
N ILE A 107 17.73 -2.50 -15.76
CA ILE A 107 18.80 -3.42 -15.37
C ILE A 107 18.78 -4.67 -16.27
N GLN A 108 17.63 -5.22 -16.56
CA GLN A 108 17.49 -6.40 -17.40
C GLN A 108 17.93 -6.13 -18.84
N LYS A 109 17.64 -4.93 -19.37
CA LYS A 109 18.16 -4.49 -20.67
C LYS A 109 19.68 -4.39 -20.67
N LEU A 110 20.30 -3.87 -19.61
CA LEU A 110 21.77 -3.79 -19.47
C LEU A 110 22.41 -5.19 -19.39
N LEU A 111 21.80 -6.11 -18.65
CA LEU A 111 22.24 -7.51 -18.57
C LEU A 111 22.10 -8.23 -19.92
N GLY A 112 21.08 -7.89 -20.69
CA GLY A 112 20.90 -8.41 -22.06
C GLY A 112 21.92 -7.92 -23.07
N LEU A 113 22.65 -6.82 -22.76
CA LEU A 113 23.77 -6.30 -23.56
C LEU A 113 25.12 -6.96 -23.22
N GLN A 114 25.18 -7.83 -22.21
CA GLN A 114 26.41 -8.63 -21.99
C GLN A 114 26.70 -9.46 -23.23
N ALA A 115 27.96 -9.41 -23.67
CA ALA A 115 28.40 -10.22 -24.78
C ALA A 115 28.16 -11.70 -24.47
N LYS A 116 27.39 -12.37 -25.30
CA LYS A 116 27.08 -13.81 -25.17
C LYS A 116 28.18 -14.69 -25.73
N THR A 117 29.06 -14.09 -26.52
CA THR A 117 30.17 -14.77 -27.19
C THR A 117 31.49 -14.03 -26.95
N ALA A 118 32.56 -14.73 -26.94
CA ALA A 118 33.92 -14.18 -26.90
C ALA A 118 34.76 -14.84 -28.02
N ILE A 119 35.68 -14.08 -28.59
CA ILE A 119 36.61 -14.59 -29.60
C ILE A 119 37.84 -15.09 -28.84
N ILE A 120 38.14 -16.37 -28.97
CA ILE A 120 39.37 -16.98 -28.46
C ILE A 120 40.27 -17.37 -29.61
N GLU A 121 41.58 -17.18 -29.41
CA GLU A 121 42.59 -17.66 -30.35
C GLU A 121 43.02 -19.09 -29.95
N LYS A 122 42.81 -20.03 -30.85
CA LYS A 122 43.25 -21.42 -30.70
C LYS A 122 43.94 -21.85 -31.98
N ASP A 123 45.16 -22.30 -31.86
CA ASP A 123 46.02 -22.75 -32.98
C ASP A 123 46.20 -21.72 -34.10
N GLY A 124 46.31 -20.41 -33.75
CA GLY A 124 46.45 -19.31 -34.71
C GLY A 124 45.16 -18.98 -35.48
N LYS A 125 44.02 -19.48 -35.06
CA LYS A 125 42.71 -19.14 -35.63
C LYS A 125 41.80 -18.56 -34.56
N GLU A 126 41.09 -17.49 -34.94
CA GLU A 126 40.04 -16.89 -34.12
C GLU A 126 38.77 -17.74 -34.20
N ILE A 127 38.29 -18.16 -33.03
CA ILE A 127 37.04 -18.96 -32.93
C ILE A 127 36.12 -18.23 -31.98
N GLU A 128 34.89 -18.01 -32.40
CA GLU A 128 33.83 -17.45 -31.58
C GLU A 128 33.22 -18.56 -30.71
N VAL A 129 33.29 -18.40 -29.38
CA VAL A 129 32.71 -19.35 -28.41
C VAL A 129 31.81 -18.66 -27.44
N GLY A 130 30.81 -19.38 -26.98
CA GLY A 130 29.91 -18.91 -25.91
C GLY A 130 30.73 -18.66 -24.61
N ILE A 131 30.41 -17.58 -23.90
CA ILE A 131 31.09 -17.25 -22.63
C ILE A 131 30.98 -18.40 -21.62
N ASP A 132 29.87 -19.15 -21.63
CA ASP A 132 29.64 -20.31 -20.75
C ASP A 132 30.61 -21.48 -21.01
N GLN A 133 31.32 -21.49 -22.16
CA GLN A 133 32.27 -22.53 -22.55
C GLN A 133 33.73 -22.17 -22.25
N ILE A 134 33.94 -20.94 -21.77
CA ILE A 134 35.29 -20.49 -21.42
C ILE A 134 35.58 -20.93 -19.98
N GLN A 135 36.27 -22.02 -19.80
CA GLN A 135 36.85 -22.42 -18.50
C GLN A 135 38.18 -21.70 -18.27
N LYS A 136 38.39 -21.28 -17.01
CA LYS A 136 39.66 -20.73 -16.53
C LYS A 136 40.71 -21.79 -16.45
#